data_57e2499904f1ba1f65d7b83cd0bcb464
#
_entry.id   57e2499904f1ba1f65d7b83cd0bcb464
#
_cell.length_a   1.000
_cell.length_b   1.000
_cell.length_c   1.000
_cell.angle_alpha   90.00
_cell.angle_beta   90.00
_cell.angle_gamma   90.00
#
_symmetry.space_group_name_H-M   'P 1'
#
loop_
_entity.id
_entity.type
_entity.pdbx_description
1 polymer ?
#
loop_
_entity_poly.entity_id
_entity_poly.type
_entity_poly.pdbx_seq_one_letter_code
_entity_poly.pdbx_strand_id
1 'polypeptide(L)'
;MDTKRARFEGSVGPYLSAAYNLARWLTRDQHDAEDVLQEALLRAFTFFDGLRGSDARAWILKIVRNTCFTWLQANRPAEVIMVNVFELD
;
A
#
# COMPACT_ATOMS: atom_id res chain seq x y z
N MET A 1 -26.66 7.02 2.72
CA MET A 1 -26.48 5.75 3.42
C MET A 1 -25.01 5.53 3.70
N ASP A 2 -24.66 5.27 4.95
CA ASP A 2 -23.29 5.00 5.33
C ASP A 2 -22.94 3.57 4.96
N THR A 3 -22.06 3.41 3.97
CA THR A 3 -21.62 2.11 3.51
C THR A 3 -20.17 1.87 3.93
N LYS A 4 -19.77 0.62 3.93
CA LYS A 4 -18.35 0.28 4.14
C LYS A 4 -17.46 1.05 3.19
N ARG A 5 -17.85 1.13 1.92
CA ARG A 5 -17.08 1.86 0.91
C ARG A 5 -16.93 3.33 1.27
N ALA A 6 -18.02 3.99 1.68
CA ALA A 6 -17.97 5.41 2.04
C ALA A 6 -17.06 5.64 3.24
N ARG A 7 -17.15 4.77 4.25
CA ARG A 7 -16.28 4.87 5.43
C ARG A 7 -14.82 4.63 5.05
N PHE A 8 -14.56 3.67 4.19
CA PHE A 8 -13.22 3.36 3.71
C PHE A 8 -12.63 4.57 2.98
N GLU A 9 -13.38 5.12 2.03
CA GLU A 9 -12.93 6.29 1.28
C GLU A 9 -12.66 7.48 2.20
N GLY A 10 -13.49 7.69 3.20
CA GLY A 10 -13.29 8.76 4.17
C GLY A 10 -12.06 8.57 5.04
N SER A 11 -11.74 7.33 5.38
CA SER A 11 -10.60 7.02 6.25
C SER A 11 -9.28 7.00 5.48
N VAL A 12 -9.28 6.46 4.28
CA VAL A 12 -8.08 6.20 3.48
C VAL A 12 -7.83 7.27 2.44
N GLY A 13 -8.89 7.90 1.93
CA GLY A 13 -8.80 8.91 0.87
C GLY A 13 -7.76 9.99 1.12
N PRO A 14 -7.69 10.57 2.34
CA PRO A 14 -6.70 11.62 2.61
C PRO A 14 -5.24 11.17 2.44
N TYR A 15 -4.99 9.86 2.44
CA TYR A 15 -3.64 9.32 2.40
C TYR A 15 -3.30 8.65 1.07
N LEU A 16 -4.17 8.76 0.05
CA LEU A 16 -3.93 8.13 -1.25
C LEU A 16 -2.68 8.67 -1.94
N SER A 17 -2.42 9.97 -1.84
CA SER A 17 -1.20 10.54 -2.42
C SER A 17 0.05 9.97 -1.77
N ALA A 18 0.06 9.88 -0.44
CA ALA A 18 1.18 9.30 0.28
C ALA A 18 1.37 7.82 -0.08
N ALA A 19 0.26 7.09 -0.21
CA ALA A 19 0.28 5.68 -0.59
C ALA A 19 0.86 5.50 -2.00
N TYR A 20 0.41 6.32 -2.95
CA TYR A 20 0.94 6.28 -4.31
C TYR A 20 2.42 6.63 -4.33
N ASN A 21 2.81 7.67 -3.61
CA ASN A 21 4.21 8.09 -3.58
C ASN A 21 5.11 6.98 -3.03
N LEU A 22 4.65 6.26 -2.01
CA LEU A 22 5.39 5.12 -1.47
C LEU A 22 5.52 4.01 -2.52
N ALA A 23 4.42 3.66 -3.17
CA ALA A 23 4.43 2.64 -4.22
C ALA A 23 5.36 3.03 -5.38
N ARG A 24 5.30 4.30 -5.78
CA ARG A 24 6.13 4.84 -6.85
C ARG A 24 7.62 4.80 -6.47
N TRP A 25 7.93 5.13 -5.23
CA TRP A 25 9.30 5.10 -4.73
C TRP A 25 9.85 3.67 -4.71
N LEU A 26 9.03 2.73 -4.24
CA LEU A 26 9.47 1.33 -4.12
C LEU A 26 9.54 0.60 -5.46
N THR A 27 8.57 0.83 -6.35
CA THR A 27 8.55 0.14 -7.66
C THR A 27 9.37 0.84 -8.72
N ARG A 28 9.60 2.15 -8.56
CA ARG A 28 10.35 2.98 -9.51
C ARG A 28 9.76 3.00 -10.91
N ASP A 29 8.47 2.71 -11.02
CA ASP A 29 7.76 2.68 -12.30
C ASP A 29 6.32 3.09 -12.07
N GLN A 30 5.83 4.01 -12.89
CA GLN A 30 4.49 4.57 -12.72
C GLN A 30 3.40 3.52 -12.90
N HIS A 31 3.51 2.68 -13.92
CA HIS A 31 2.49 1.66 -14.18
C HIS A 31 2.47 0.61 -13.07
N ASP A 32 3.65 0.19 -12.63
CA ASP A 32 3.75 -0.79 -11.56
C ASP A 32 3.22 -0.21 -10.25
N ALA A 33 3.51 1.07 -9.98
CA ALA A 33 2.99 1.74 -8.79
C ALA A 33 1.46 1.78 -8.79
N GLU A 34 0.86 2.07 -9.93
CA GLU A 34 -0.60 2.10 -10.06
C GLU A 34 -1.20 0.72 -9.82
N ASP A 35 -0.61 -0.32 -10.40
CA ASP A 35 -1.07 -1.70 -10.22
C ASP A 35 -0.96 -2.15 -8.77
N VAL A 36 0.17 -1.87 -8.14
CA VAL A 36 0.40 -2.21 -6.74
C VAL A 36 -0.59 -1.45 -5.84
N LEU A 37 -0.81 -0.17 -6.13
CA LEU A 37 -1.74 0.62 -5.34
C LEU A 37 -3.16 0.07 -5.43
N GLN A 38 -3.61 -0.31 -6.62
CA GLN A 38 -4.92 -0.92 -6.77
C GLN A 38 -5.04 -2.20 -5.95
N GLU A 39 -4.04 -3.06 -6.03
CA GLU A 39 -4.04 -4.30 -5.25
C GLU A 39 -4.03 -4.02 -3.75
N ALA A 40 -3.22 -3.06 -3.32
CA ALA A 40 -3.15 -2.67 -1.92
C ALA A 40 -4.49 -2.13 -1.42
N LEU A 41 -5.18 -1.33 -2.23
CA LEU A 41 -6.48 -0.78 -1.86
C LEU A 41 -7.55 -1.88 -1.77
N LEU A 42 -7.50 -2.88 -2.65
CA LEU A 42 -8.40 -4.02 -2.55
C LEU A 42 -8.16 -4.82 -1.27
N ARG A 43 -6.91 -5.06 -0.92
CA ARG A 43 -6.56 -5.72 0.33
C ARG A 43 -7.01 -4.91 1.53
N ALA A 44 -6.74 -3.60 1.49
CA ALA A 44 -7.14 -2.70 2.56
C ALA A 44 -8.65 -2.70 2.76
N PHE A 45 -9.41 -2.66 1.68
CA PHE A 45 -10.86 -2.70 1.76
C PHE A 45 -11.35 -4.00 2.38
N THR A 46 -10.75 -5.13 1.99
CA THR A 46 -11.11 -6.44 2.52
C THR A 46 -10.90 -6.49 4.04
N PHE A 47 -9.82 -5.89 4.53
CA PHE A 47 -9.48 -5.93 5.96
C PHE A 47 -9.83 -4.65 6.70
N PHE A 48 -10.63 -3.77 6.09
CA PHE A 48 -10.95 -2.47 6.68
C PHE A 48 -11.61 -2.58 8.05
N ASP A 49 -12.41 -3.59 8.27
CA ASP A 49 -13.06 -3.79 9.56
C ASP A 49 -12.06 -4.09 10.68
N GLY A 50 -10.83 -4.46 10.33
CA GLY A 50 -9.75 -4.65 11.29
C GLY A 50 -9.09 -3.34 11.74
N LEU A 51 -9.33 -2.25 11.03
CA LEU A 51 -8.83 -0.94 11.44
C LEU A 51 -9.67 -0.44 12.61
N ARG A 52 -9.05 -0.25 13.76
CA ARG A 52 -9.75 0.11 14.97
C ARG A 52 -9.27 1.45 15.49
N GLY A 53 -9.92 2.51 15.03
CA GLY A 53 -9.86 3.83 15.62
C GLY A 53 -8.49 4.46 15.75
N SER A 54 -7.48 3.93 15.11
CA SER A 54 -6.14 4.44 15.26
C SER A 54 -5.64 5.01 13.94
N ASP A 55 -4.36 4.97 13.72
CA ASP A 55 -3.69 5.67 12.65
C ASP A 55 -3.96 5.03 11.28
N ALA A 56 -4.98 5.53 10.57
CA ALA A 56 -5.31 5.05 9.24
C ALA A 56 -4.15 5.27 8.26
N ARG A 57 -3.38 6.34 8.44
CA ARG A 57 -2.23 6.61 7.59
C ARG A 57 -1.19 5.50 7.72
N ALA A 58 -0.77 5.19 8.93
CA ALA A 58 0.22 4.14 9.15
C ALA A 58 -0.32 2.78 8.69
N TRP A 59 -1.59 2.53 8.92
CA TRP A 59 -2.23 1.28 8.52
C TRP A 59 -2.20 1.08 7.01
N ILE A 60 -2.63 2.08 6.24
CA ILE A 60 -2.66 1.94 4.77
C ILE A 60 -1.24 1.91 4.18
N LEU A 61 -0.32 2.69 4.71
CA LEU A 61 1.04 2.70 4.21
C LEU A 61 1.73 1.35 4.45
N LYS A 62 1.44 0.69 5.56
CA LYS A 62 1.96 -0.64 5.83
C LYS A 62 1.43 -1.67 4.82
N ILE A 63 0.15 -1.58 4.49
CA ILE A 63 -0.46 -2.48 3.49
C ILE A 63 0.17 -2.24 2.12
N VAL A 64 0.35 -0.98 1.73
CA VAL A 64 0.99 -0.64 0.46
C VAL A 64 2.42 -1.16 0.42
N ARG A 65 3.18 -0.94 1.48
CA ARG A 65 4.57 -1.43 1.57
C ARG A 65 4.63 -2.94 1.42
N ASN A 66 3.80 -3.66 2.17
CA ASN A 66 3.79 -5.12 2.11
C ASN A 66 3.35 -5.63 0.74
N THR A 67 2.37 -4.96 0.11
CA THR A 67 1.92 -5.31 -1.22
C THR A 67 3.03 -5.09 -2.25
N CYS A 68 3.78 -3.99 -2.12
CA CYS A 68 4.92 -3.71 -2.98
C CYS A 68 5.98 -4.81 -2.87
N PHE A 69 6.32 -5.22 -1.67
CA PHE A 69 7.33 -6.27 -1.50
C PHE A 69 6.87 -7.60 -2.11
N THR A 70 5.63 -7.98 -1.89
CA THR A 70 5.08 -9.20 -2.49
C THR A 70 5.14 -9.12 -4.01
N TRP A 71 4.74 -7.97 -4.56
CA TRP A 71 4.75 -7.76 -6.00
C TRP A 71 6.17 -7.81 -6.57
N LEU A 72 7.13 -7.14 -5.89
CA LEU A 72 8.51 -7.13 -6.32
C LEU A 72 9.13 -8.52 -6.28
N GLN A 73 8.85 -9.31 -5.24
CA GLN A 73 9.33 -10.69 -5.18
C GLN A 73 8.88 -11.52 -6.37
N ALA A 74 7.62 -11.32 -6.80
CA ALA A 74 7.06 -12.07 -7.92
C ALA A 74 7.61 -11.59 -9.27
N ASN A 75 7.91 -10.29 -9.40
CA ASN A 75 8.19 -9.68 -10.70
C ASN A 75 9.65 -9.23 -10.86
N ARG A 76 10.31 -8.85 -9.76
CA ARG A 76 11.69 -8.33 -9.79
C ARG A 76 12.45 -8.77 -8.53
N PRO A 77 12.73 -10.07 -8.38
CA PRO A 77 13.32 -10.59 -7.14
C PRO A 77 14.68 -9.99 -6.80
N ALA A 78 15.49 -9.62 -7.77
CA ALA A 78 16.80 -9.00 -7.52
C ALA A 78 16.65 -7.64 -6.84
N GLU A 79 15.61 -6.88 -7.17
CA GLU A 79 15.37 -5.57 -6.56
C GLU A 79 14.91 -5.70 -5.12
N VAL A 80 14.20 -6.76 -4.76
CA VAL A 80 13.80 -7.02 -3.38
C VAL A 80 15.03 -7.16 -2.49
N ILE A 81 16.04 -7.87 -2.96
CA ILE A 81 17.29 -8.04 -2.22
C ILE A 81 17.94 -6.68 -1.97
N MET A 82 17.98 -5.82 -2.97
CA MET A 82 18.54 -4.46 -2.84
C MET A 82 17.77 -3.63 -1.81
N VAL A 83 16.45 -3.67 -1.87
CA VAL A 83 15.59 -2.91 -0.93
C VAL A 83 15.83 -3.40 0.49
N ASN A 84 15.91 -4.71 0.70
CA ASN A 84 16.13 -5.28 2.02
C ASN A 84 17.49 -4.87 2.60
N VAL A 85 18.51 -4.77 1.77
CA VAL A 85 19.82 -4.31 2.22
C VAL A 85 19.73 -2.89 2.79
N PHE A 86 19.01 -2.00 2.11
CA PHE A 86 18.84 -0.64 2.59
C PHE A 86 17.98 -0.55 3.85
N GLU A 87 17.08 -1.49 4.08
CA GLU A 87 16.22 -1.49 5.26
C GLU A 87 16.87 -2.08 6.49
N LEU A 88 17.97 -2.80 6.34
CA LEU A 88 18.66 -3.43 7.46
C LEU A 88 19.43 -2.43 8.34
N ASP A 89 19.50 -1.20 7.91
CA ASP A 89 20.08 -0.13 8.75
C ASP A 89 19.04 0.43 9.74
#